data_8270ffcdb3e1a2887e4e3d663a443de5
#
_entry.id   8270ffcdb3e1a2887e4e3d663a443de5
#
_cell.length_a   1.000
_cell.length_b   1.000
_cell.length_c   1.000
_cell.angle_alpha   90.00
_cell.angle_beta   90.00
_cell.angle_gamma   90.00
#
_symmetry.space_group_name_H-M   'P 1'
#
loop_
_entity.id
_entity.type
_entity.pdbx_description
1 polymer ?
#
loop_
_entity_poly.entity_id
_entity_poly.type
_entity_poly.pdbx_seq_one_letter_code
_entity_poly.pdbx_strand_id
1 'polypeptide(L)'
;QAVENVRDMVKQYRNHTSIILWGVRINESQDDEAFYRRTNAAAHEFDDSRPTGGVRANRKSSLLEDVYTYNDFVHDGKAKGCEPKKNVTSDMEKPYLISEYNGHMYPTKAFDWEEHRTEHALRHANVLDAVAAEEDIAGCFGWCMFDYNTHKDFGSGDRICYHGVMD
;
A
#
# COMPACT_ATOMS: atom_id res chain seq x y z
N GLN A 1 6.56 -6.51 -21.73
CA GLN A 1 7.47 -5.70 -20.89
C GLN A 1 7.19 -5.90 -19.41
N ALA A 2 6.01 -5.58 -18.86
CA ALA A 2 5.77 -5.64 -17.39
C ALA A 2 5.99 -7.03 -16.78
N VAL A 3 5.59 -8.11 -17.45
CA VAL A 3 5.88 -9.49 -16.99
C VAL A 3 7.39 -9.76 -16.94
N GLU A 4 8.15 -9.28 -17.91
CA GLU A 4 9.62 -9.40 -17.87
C GLU A 4 10.23 -8.57 -16.75
N ASN A 5 9.69 -7.38 -16.48
CA ASN A 5 10.15 -6.56 -15.36
C ASN A 5 9.97 -7.30 -14.01
N VAL A 6 8.87 -8.07 -13.85
CA VAL A 6 8.67 -8.92 -12.64
C VAL A 6 9.73 -10.02 -12.58
N ARG A 7 10.01 -10.71 -13.69
CA ARG A 7 11.06 -11.73 -13.76
C ARG A 7 12.43 -11.17 -13.38
N ASP A 8 12.78 -10.04 -13.96
CA ASP A 8 14.07 -9.39 -13.72
C ASP A 8 14.21 -8.91 -12.28
N MET A 9 13.15 -8.33 -11.71
CA MET A 9 13.10 -7.93 -10.31
C MET A 9 13.35 -9.14 -9.38
N VAL A 10 12.62 -10.24 -9.57
CA VAL A 10 12.79 -11.42 -8.73
C VAL A 10 14.17 -12.03 -8.91
N LYS A 11 14.66 -12.21 -10.15
CA LYS A 11 16.03 -12.71 -10.40
C LYS A 11 17.10 -11.88 -9.71
N GLN A 12 16.97 -10.56 -9.78
CA GLN A 12 17.94 -9.63 -9.23
C GLN A 12 17.96 -9.64 -7.70
N TYR A 13 16.79 -9.71 -7.07
CA TYR A 13 16.64 -9.45 -5.64
C TYR A 13 16.31 -10.65 -4.76
N ARG A 14 16.02 -11.83 -5.31
CA ARG A 14 15.61 -13.03 -4.53
C ARG A 14 16.60 -13.47 -3.44
N ASN A 15 17.88 -13.07 -3.55
CA ASN A 15 18.89 -13.40 -2.54
C ASN A 15 18.95 -12.38 -1.38
N HIS A 16 18.09 -11.33 -1.40
CA HIS A 16 17.99 -10.39 -0.30
C HIS A 16 17.01 -10.91 0.75
N THR A 17 17.51 -11.22 1.93
CA THR A 17 16.72 -11.82 3.03
C THR A 17 15.68 -10.86 3.63
N SER A 18 15.84 -9.56 3.43
CA SER A 18 14.88 -8.53 3.89
C SER A 18 13.61 -8.45 3.04
N ILE A 19 13.59 -9.06 1.85
CA ILE A 19 12.39 -9.13 1.02
C ILE A 19 11.49 -10.23 1.56
N ILE A 20 10.25 -9.89 1.90
CA ILE A 20 9.28 -10.81 2.46
C ILE A 20 8.11 -11.12 1.51
N LEU A 21 7.90 -10.28 0.50
CA LEU A 21 6.76 -10.37 -0.41
C LEU A 21 7.10 -9.73 -1.76
N TRP A 22 6.63 -10.34 -2.86
CA TRP A 22 6.77 -9.80 -4.22
C TRP A 22 5.54 -9.02 -4.64
N GLY A 23 5.70 -7.73 -4.93
CA GLY A 23 4.64 -6.90 -5.52
C GLY A 23 4.51 -7.16 -7.01
N VAL A 24 3.39 -7.76 -7.45
CA VAL A 24 3.21 -8.21 -8.85
C VAL A 24 2.04 -7.52 -9.56
N ARG A 25 1.44 -6.50 -8.93
CA ARG A 25 0.30 -5.76 -9.47
C ARG A 25 0.59 -4.26 -9.52
N ILE A 26 0.04 -3.59 -10.51
CA ILE A 26 0.19 -2.14 -10.69
C ILE A 26 -0.85 -1.41 -9.84
N ASN A 27 -0.40 -0.45 -9.04
CA ASN A 27 -1.29 0.40 -8.25
C ASN A 27 -2.26 1.19 -9.16
N GLU A 28 -3.48 1.42 -8.66
CA GLU A 28 -4.54 2.20 -9.33
C GLU A 28 -4.93 1.68 -10.73
N SER A 29 -4.61 0.42 -11.00
CA SER A 29 -5.02 -0.23 -12.25
C SER A 29 -6.36 -0.95 -12.09
N GLN A 30 -7.08 -1.06 -13.20
CA GLN A 30 -8.25 -1.92 -13.28
C GLN A 30 -7.85 -3.41 -13.26
N ASP A 31 -8.81 -4.28 -12.95
CA ASP A 31 -8.58 -5.71 -13.03
C ASP A 31 -8.32 -6.14 -14.49
N ASP A 32 -7.22 -6.86 -14.68
CA ASP A 32 -6.89 -7.60 -15.89
C ASP A 32 -6.41 -8.99 -15.46
N GLU A 33 -7.35 -9.92 -15.37
CA GLU A 33 -7.08 -11.24 -14.84
C GLU A 33 -6.01 -12.00 -15.65
N ALA A 34 -6.06 -11.91 -16.96
CA ALA A 34 -5.10 -12.56 -17.83
C ALA A 34 -3.68 -12.02 -17.63
N PHE A 35 -3.57 -10.71 -17.48
CA PHE A 35 -2.29 -10.05 -17.24
C PHE A 35 -1.74 -10.38 -15.84
N TYR A 36 -2.55 -10.25 -14.79
CA TYR A 36 -2.10 -10.48 -13.42
C TYR A 36 -1.83 -11.95 -13.08
N ARG A 37 -2.50 -12.90 -13.74
CA ARG A 37 -2.08 -14.31 -13.69
C ARG A 37 -0.66 -14.50 -14.21
N ARG A 38 -0.28 -13.79 -15.25
CA ARG A 38 1.07 -13.89 -15.83
C ARG A 38 2.14 -13.23 -14.95
N THR A 39 1.86 -12.08 -14.33
CA THR A 39 2.82 -11.44 -13.41
C THR A 39 3.01 -12.25 -12.14
N ASN A 40 1.94 -12.82 -11.59
CA ASN A 40 1.99 -13.70 -10.44
C ASN A 40 2.81 -14.97 -10.74
N ALA A 41 2.50 -15.65 -11.85
CA ALA A 41 3.24 -16.83 -12.28
C ALA A 41 4.72 -16.53 -12.54
N ALA A 42 5.04 -15.36 -13.10
CA ALA A 42 6.41 -14.95 -13.37
C ALA A 42 7.23 -14.75 -12.09
N ALA A 43 6.62 -14.30 -10.99
CA ALA A 43 7.31 -14.20 -9.72
C ALA A 43 7.61 -15.60 -9.14
N HIS A 44 6.62 -16.48 -9.08
CA HIS A 44 6.77 -17.84 -8.57
C HIS A 44 7.70 -18.72 -9.41
N GLU A 45 7.83 -18.45 -10.72
CA GLU A 45 8.79 -19.15 -11.59
C GLU A 45 10.24 -19.03 -11.08
N PHE A 46 10.58 -17.93 -10.44
CA PHE A 46 11.96 -17.64 -9.98
C PHE A 46 12.13 -17.63 -8.46
N ASP A 47 11.05 -17.53 -7.71
CA ASP A 47 11.03 -17.63 -6.25
C ASP A 47 9.67 -18.10 -5.75
N ASP A 48 9.56 -19.37 -5.45
CA ASP A 48 8.38 -20.01 -4.86
C ASP A 48 8.39 -19.98 -3.32
N SER A 49 9.46 -19.47 -2.71
CA SER A 49 9.62 -19.41 -1.26
C SER A 49 8.94 -18.21 -0.61
N ARG A 50 8.63 -17.17 -1.39
CA ARG A 50 8.00 -15.93 -0.91
C ARG A 50 6.62 -15.74 -1.53
N PRO A 51 5.66 -15.25 -0.74
CA PRO A 51 4.33 -14.96 -1.26
C PRO A 51 4.36 -13.77 -2.21
N THR A 52 3.33 -13.71 -3.06
CA THR A 52 3.04 -12.57 -3.92
C THR A 52 1.92 -11.72 -3.33
N GLY A 53 1.98 -10.43 -3.59
CA GLY A 53 0.94 -9.46 -3.29
C GLY A 53 0.82 -8.45 -4.41
N GLY A 54 -0.12 -7.56 -4.29
CA GLY A 54 -0.28 -6.49 -5.27
C GLY A 54 -1.01 -5.32 -4.63
N VAL A 55 -0.93 -4.16 -5.24
CA VAL A 55 -1.58 -2.96 -4.73
C VAL A 55 -2.90 -2.74 -5.45
N ARG A 56 -3.98 -2.53 -4.71
CA ARG A 56 -5.33 -2.29 -5.24
C ARG A 56 -5.92 -1.03 -4.64
N ALA A 57 -6.46 -0.17 -5.49
CA ALA A 57 -7.27 0.97 -5.07
C ALA A 57 -8.77 0.64 -5.04
N ASN A 58 -9.20 -0.41 -5.74
CA ASN A 58 -10.60 -0.82 -5.85
C ASN A 58 -10.93 -1.98 -4.91
N ARG A 59 -12.04 -1.86 -4.18
CA ARG A 59 -12.59 -2.97 -3.39
C ARG A 59 -13.14 -4.06 -4.30
N LYS A 60 -13.16 -5.29 -3.78
CA LYS A 60 -13.72 -6.47 -4.48
C LYS A 60 -12.99 -6.81 -5.78
N SER A 61 -11.78 -6.33 -5.96
CA SER A 61 -10.91 -6.76 -7.06
C SER A 61 -10.58 -8.25 -6.97
N SER A 62 -10.35 -8.87 -8.13
CA SER A 62 -9.96 -10.28 -8.19
C SER A 62 -8.65 -10.53 -7.44
N LEU A 63 -8.60 -11.60 -6.66
CA LEU A 63 -7.41 -12.06 -5.95
C LEU A 63 -6.75 -13.20 -6.71
N LEU A 64 -5.58 -12.92 -7.26
CA LEU A 64 -4.74 -13.89 -7.97
C LEU A 64 -3.42 -14.15 -7.22
N GLU A 65 -3.07 -13.25 -6.33
CA GLU A 65 -1.88 -13.27 -5.49
C GLU A 65 -2.14 -14.06 -4.20
N ASP A 66 -1.07 -14.37 -3.46
CA ASP A 66 -1.15 -15.12 -2.21
C ASP A 66 -1.69 -14.26 -1.06
N VAL A 67 -1.38 -12.95 -1.07
CA VAL A 67 -1.82 -11.99 -0.08
C VAL A 67 -2.71 -10.94 -0.75
N TYR A 68 -3.88 -10.69 -0.19
CA TYR A 68 -4.72 -9.58 -0.64
C TYR A 68 -4.16 -8.27 -0.08
N THR A 69 -3.84 -7.33 -0.96
CA THR A 69 -3.32 -6.02 -0.58
C THR A 69 -4.22 -4.91 -1.11
N TYR A 70 -4.45 -3.88 -0.29
CA TYR A 70 -5.39 -2.80 -0.60
C TYR A 70 -4.90 -1.46 -0.05
N ASN A 71 -5.06 -0.40 -0.85
CA ASN A 71 -4.85 0.97 -0.40
C ASN A 71 -6.11 1.48 0.29
N ASP A 72 -6.03 1.70 1.58
CA ASP A 72 -7.14 2.07 2.42
C ASP A 72 -7.11 3.56 2.74
N PHE A 73 -8.01 4.30 2.13
CA PHE A 73 -8.17 5.74 2.35
C PHE A 73 -9.46 6.10 3.11
N VAL A 74 -10.01 5.16 3.88
CA VAL A 74 -11.23 5.45 4.66
C VAL A 74 -10.97 6.49 5.73
N HIS A 75 -9.76 6.55 6.29
CA HIS A 75 -9.38 7.55 7.26
C HIS A 75 -8.97 8.85 6.57
N ASP A 76 -9.75 9.89 6.78
CA ASP A 76 -9.56 11.25 6.25
C ASP A 76 -9.21 12.29 7.33
N GLY A 77 -8.88 11.83 8.53
CA GLY A 77 -8.66 12.64 9.74
C GLY A 77 -9.85 12.68 10.69
N LYS A 78 -11.03 12.19 10.27
CA LYS A 78 -12.27 12.23 11.08
C LYS A 78 -12.95 10.87 11.17
N ALA A 79 -12.82 10.04 10.13
CA ALA A 79 -13.43 8.72 10.06
C ALA A 79 -12.68 7.67 10.91
N LYS A 80 -13.19 6.44 10.91
CA LYS A 80 -12.50 5.28 11.45
C LYS A 80 -11.15 5.05 10.78
N GLY A 81 -10.24 4.36 11.47
CA GLY A 81 -8.90 4.15 10.99
C GLY A 81 -8.75 3.28 9.75
N CYS A 82 -9.53 2.21 9.58
CA CYS A 82 -9.43 1.31 8.42
C CYS A 82 -10.77 0.62 8.12
N GLU A 83 -10.85 0.04 6.91
CA GLU A 83 -11.97 -0.82 6.50
C GLU A 83 -11.78 -2.24 7.05
N PRO A 84 -12.83 -2.86 7.59
CA PRO A 84 -12.81 -4.29 7.88
C PRO A 84 -12.56 -5.11 6.60
N LYS A 85 -11.77 -6.18 6.69
CA LYS A 85 -11.40 -7.05 5.56
C LYS A 85 -12.62 -7.49 4.73
N LYS A 86 -13.73 -7.87 5.36
CA LYS A 86 -14.98 -8.29 4.69
C LYS A 86 -15.58 -7.25 3.75
N ASN A 87 -15.29 -5.96 3.97
CA ASN A 87 -15.75 -4.88 3.10
C ASN A 87 -14.86 -4.73 1.87
N VAL A 88 -13.61 -5.21 1.94
CA VAL A 88 -12.59 -5.04 0.93
C VAL A 88 -12.50 -6.26 0.01
N THR A 89 -12.54 -7.45 0.57
CA THR A 89 -12.48 -8.71 -0.19
C THR A 89 -13.55 -9.72 0.28
N SER A 90 -13.95 -10.59 -0.62
CA SER A 90 -14.80 -11.75 -0.30
C SER A 90 -13.99 -12.97 0.16
N ASP A 91 -12.69 -12.98 -0.10
CA ASP A 91 -11.79 -14.04 0.33
C ASP A 91 -11.34 -13.79 1.78
N MET A 92 -11.91 -14.54 2.72
CA MET A 92 -11.60 -14.39 4.14
C MET A 92 -10.47 -15.35 4.60
N GLU A 93 -10.04 -16.28 3.75
CA GLU A 93 -9.03 -17.28 4.11
C GLU A 93 -7.61 -16.76 3.88
N LYS A 94 -7.37 -16.08 2.76
CA LYS A 94 -6.04 -15.53 2.45
C LYS A 94 -5.69 -14.35 3.35
N PRO A 95 -4.38 -14.15 3.65
CA PRO A 95 -3.93 -12.99 4.41
C PRO A 95 -4.33 -11.69 3.75
N TYR A 96 -4.58 -10.67 4.57
CA TYR A 96 -4.90 -9.31 4.12
C TYR A 96 -3.92 -8.29 4.69
N LEU A 97 -3.44 -7.41 3.85
CA LEU A 97 -2.48 -6.36 4.18
C LEU A 97 -2.96 -5.02 3.62
N ILE A 98 -2.96 -3.98 4.45
CA ILE A 98 -3.17 -2.61 3.98
C ILE A 98 -1.85 -2.11 3.40
N SER A 99 -1.78 -2.05 2.06
CA SER A 99 -0.56 -1.69 1.34
C SER A 99 -0.25 -0.20 1.35
N GLU A 100 -1.25 0.62 1.64
CA GLU A 100 -1.10 2.06 1.79
C GLU A 100 -2.24 2.64 2.63
N TYR A 101 -1.92 3.54 3.55
CA TYR A 101 -2.92 4.36 4.24
C TYR A 101 -2.39 5.80 4.39
N ASN A 102 -3.26 6.74 4.74
CA ASN A 102 -2.94 8.18 4.85
C ASN A 102 -2.34 8.79 3.57
N GLY A 103 -2.80 8.35 2.39
CA GLY A 103 -2.40 8.93 1.11
C GLY A 103 -2.97 10.34 0.84
N HIS A 104 -3.63 10.95 1.81
CA HIS A 104 -4.06 12.35 1.74
C HIS A 104 -2.92 13.27 2.19
N MET A 105 -2.62 14.27 1.40
CA MET A 105 -1.62 15.27 1.77
C MET A 105 -1.99 15.99 3.07
N TYR A 106 -1.03 16.05 3.98
CA TYR A 106 -1.11 16.78 5.22
C TYR A 106 0.23 17.45 5.48
N PRO A 107 0.49 18.62 4.84
CA PRO A 107 1.77 19.32 4.96
C PRO A 107 2.12 19.60 6.42
N THR A 108 3.23 19.06 6.90
CA THR A 108 3.69 19.21 8.28
C THR A 108 5.19 19.42 8.28
N LYS A 109 5.64 20.43 9.03
CA LYS A 109 7.05 20.77 9.16
C LYS A 109 7.46 20.86 10.63
N ALA A 110 8.74 20.67 10.90
CA ALA A 110 9.29 20.69 12.25
C ALA A 110 9.00 22.02 13.01
N PHE A 111 8.81 23.13 12.27
CA PHE A 111 8.50 24.44 12.82
C PHE A 111 6.99 24.76 12.93
N ASP A 112 6.13 23.84 12.51
CA ASP A 112 4.67 24.01 12.64
C ASP A 112 4.24 23.94 14.11
N TRP A 113 3.06 24.45 14.38
CA TRP A 113 2.48 24.45 15.72
C TRP A 113 2.27 23.02 16.23
N GLU A 114 2.37 22.84 17.52
CA GLU A 114 2.25 21.54 18.16
C GLU A 114 0.92 20.85 17.85
N GLU A 115 -0.19 21.60 17.81
CA GLU A 115 -1.51 21.07 17.52
C GLU A 115 -1.56 20.47 16.11
N HIS A 116 -0.95 21.15 15.11
CA HIS A 116 -0.90 20.68 13.74
C HIS A 116 -0.05 19.40 13.60
N ARG A 117 1.13 19.37 14.23
CA ARG A 117 1.98 18.19 14.27
C ARG A 117 1.33 17.01 14.99
N THR A 118 0.64 17.30 16.11
CA THR A 118 -0.12 16.31 16.86
C THR A 118 -1.27 15.74 16.04
N GLU A 119 -2.00 16.56 15.28
CA GLU A 119 -3.07 16.09 14.39
C GLU A 119 -2.52 15.15 13.32
N HIS A 120 -1.37 15.44 12.71
CA HIS A 120 -0.73 14.55 11.76
C HIS A 120 -0.37 13.19 12.40
N ALA A 121 0.24 13.22 13.57
CA ALA A 121 0.55 12.00 14.33
C ALA A 121 -0.69 11.19 14.69
N LEU A 122 -1.78 11.84 15.08
CA LEU A 122 -3.06 11.20 15.40
C LEU A 122 -3.70 10.51 14.19
N ARG A 123 -3.53 11.05 12.97
CA ARG A 123 -3.99 10.38 11.76
C ARG A 123 -3.36 9.01 11.59
N HIS A 124 -2.05 8.91 11.81
CA HIS A 124 -1.34 7.62 11.78
C HIS A 124 -1.75 6.73 12.95
N ALA A 125 -1.80 7.27 14.16
CA ALA A 125 -2.18 6.52 15.35
C ALA A 125 -3.59 5.92 15.23
N ASN A 126 -4.56 6.66 14.71
CA ASN A 126 -5.94 6.17 14.52
C ASN A 126 -6.01 4.99 13.54
N VAL A 127 -5.21 4.99 12.47
CA VAL A 127 -5.14 3.85 11.55
C VAL A 127 -4.47 2.66 12.22
N LEU A 128 -3.32 2.88 12.86
CA LEU A 128 -2.57 1.81 13.53
C LEU A 128 -3.39 1.15 14.65
N ASP A 129 -4.15 1.92 15.40
CA ASP A 129 -5.04 1.45 16.48
C ASP A 129 -6.18 0.59 15.90
N ALA A 130 -6.78 1.05 14.79
CA ALA A 130 -7.83 0.30 14.11
C ALA A 130 -7.30 -1.01 13.53
N VAL A 131 -6.13 -0.99 12.89
CA VAL A 131 -5.48 -2.20 12.36
C VAL A 131 -5.14 -3.18 13.47
N ALA A 132 -4.63 -2.69 14.61
CA ALA A 132 -4.29 -3.54 15.76
C ALA A 132 -5.52 -4.20 16.42
N ALA A 133 -6.71 -3.61 16.25
CA ALA A 133 -7.96 -4.16 16.76
C ALA A 133 -8.61 -5.20 15.82
N GLU A 134 -8.15 -5.32 14.56
CA GLU A 134 -8.71 -6.23 13.56
C GLU A 134 -7.83 -7.46 13.40
N GLU A 135 -8.33 -8.64 13.84
CA GLU A 135 -7.60 -9.91 13.77
C GLU A 135 -7.33 -10.40 12.33
N ASP A 136 -8.13 -9.94 11.37
CA ASP A 136 -8.05 -10.34 9.96
C ASP A 136 -7.06 -9.50 9.14
N ILE A 137 -6.39 -8.51 9.75
CA ILE A 137 -5.43 -7.63 9.08
C ILE A 137 -4.01 -7.96 9.54
N ALA A 138 -3.17 -8.43 8.62
CA ALA A 138 -1.79 -8.83 8.91
C ALA A 138 -0.84 -7.65 9.20
N GLY A 139 -1.19 -6.45 8.76
CA GLY A 139 -0.41 -5.23 8.96
C GLY A 139 -0.76 -4.13 7.97
N CYS A 140 -0.01 -3.02 8.06
CA CYS A 140 -0.23 -1.86 7.19
C CYS A 140 1.06 -1.08 6.94
N PHE A 141 1.06 -0.32 5.82
CA PHE A 141 2.13 0.62 5.46
C PHE A 141 1.54 2.02 5.26
N GLY A 142 2.15 3.01 5.91
CA GLY A 142 1.74 4.40 5.77
C GLY A 142 2.40 5.09 4.57
N TRP A 143 1.68 5.94 3.90
CA TRP A 143 2.21 6.80 2.87
C TRP A 143 2.38 8.23 3.40
N CYS A 144 3.62 8.75 3.47
CA CYS A 144 4.90 8.04 3.29
C CYS A 144 5.96 8.65 4.24
N MET A 145 7.22 8.23 4.10
CA MET A 145 8.27 8.63 5.03
C MET A 145 8.72 10.09 4.82
N PHE A 146 8.91 10.50 3.55
CA PHE A 146 9.38 11.83 3.18
C PHE A 146 8.44 12.51 2.20
N ASP A 147 8.43 13.84 2.20
CA ASP A 147 7.89 14.61 1.09
C ASP A 147 8.71 14.35 -0.19
N TYR A 148 8.06 14.43 -1.34
CA TYR A 148 8.74 14.12 -2.60
C TYR A 148 8.28 14.98 -3.76
N ASN A 149 9.18 15.17 -4.73
CA ASN A 149 8.86 15.88 -5.96
C ASN A 149 7.91 15.10 -6.86
N THR A 150 6.98 15.79 -7.49
CA THR A 150 5.99 15.21 -8.39
C THR A 150 5.85 16.04 -9.68
N HIS A 151 4.96 15.60 -10.56
CA HIS A 151 4.68 16.32 -11.81
C HIS A 151 3.77 17.54 -11.58
N LYS A 152 3.70 18.41 -12.61
CA LYS A 152 3.03 19.72 -12.56
C LYS A 152 1.53 19.68 -12.23
N ASP A 153 0.87 18.54 -12.52
CA ASP A 153 -0.58 18.40 -12.41
C ASP A 153 -0.99 17.77 -11.06
N PHE A 154 -0.02 17.61 -10.15
CA PHE A 154 -0.24 17.03 -8.84
C PHE A 154 0.34 17.93 -7.73
N GLY A 155 -0.22 17.84 -6.52
CA GLY A 155 0.19 18.63 -5.38
C GLY A 155 -0.46 20.04 -5.37
N SER A 156 0.14 20.95 -4.63
CA SER A 156 -0.34 22.31 -4.43
C SER A 156 0.09 23.29 -5.54
N GLY A 157 0.60 22.80 -6.65
CA GLY A 157 1.13 23.61 -7.76
C GLY A 157 2.64 23.89 -7.67
N ASP A 158 3.26 23.61 -6.54
CA ASP A 158 4.71 23.67 -6.30
C ASP A 158 5.46 22.39 -6.69
N ARG A 159 4.72 21.39 -7.19
CA ARG A 159 5.23 20.06 -7.60
C ARG A 159 5.81 19.23 -6.45
N ILE A 160 5.29 19.42 -5.25
CA ILE A 160 5.66 18.65 -4.07
C ILE A 160 4.43 17.90 -3.54
N CYS A 161 4.59 16.63 -3.27
CA CYS A 161 3.62 15.83 -2.52
C CYS A 161 3.99 15.86 -1.03
N TYR A 162 3.14 16.47 -0.25
CA TYR A 162 3.31 16.64 1.19
C TYR A 162 2.64 15.49 1.95
N HIS A 163 3.26 14.32 1.89
CA HIS A 163 2.81 13.12 2.60
C HIS A 163 3.78 12.70 3.70
N GLY A 164 4.95 13.34 3.75
CA GLY A 164 6.04 12.94 4.62
C GLY A 164 5.72 13.09 6.11
N VAL A 165 6.10 12.06 6.88
CA VAL A 165 6.13 12.12 8.36
C VAL A 165 7.48 12.64 8.87
N MET A 166 8.44 12.79 7.98
CA MET A 166 9.77 13.36 8.24
C MET A 166 10.06 14.47 7.24
N ASP A 167 10.74 15.53 7.71
CA ASP A 167 11.21 16.64 6.89
C ASP A 167 12.42 16.27 6.03
#